data_62e5b8f72373ed12e8ca2aac0d8e4d1c
#
_entry.id   62e5b8f72373ed12e8ca2aac0d8e4d1c
#
_cell.length_a   1.000
_cell.length_b   1.000
_cell.length_c   1.000
_cell.angle_alpha   90.00
_cell.angle_beta   90.00
_cell.angle_gamma   90.00
#
_symmetry.space_group_name_H-M   'P 1'
#
loop_
_entity.id
_entity.type
_entity.pdbx_description
1 polymer ?
#
loop_
_entity_poly.entity_id
_entity_poly.type
_entity_poly.pdbx_seq_one_letter_code
_entity_poly.pdbx_strand_id
1 'polypeptide(L)'
;TTSCSDDDNATALLQIDPSTDLVFEAVGGTRTIEVKTDQATWQVESNQTWCKVEKSDGTHFTVTAEENTASEPKPQAVVTVTAGTAQVVLKVDQKGTATPPLAGTTFEITLGEPTPTGVNMKVVPSDNDAVYYYDVLSKQILDQHHSGGYDTTQNQYRGYI
;
A
#
# COMPACT_ATOMS: atom_id res chain seq x y z
N THR A 1 23.66 -60.08 -1.61
CA THR A 1 24.10 -58.70 -1.69
C THR A 1 22.85 -57.82 -1.85
N THR A 2 22.41 -57.31 -0.69
CA THR A 2 21.25 -56.44 -0.58
C THR A 2 21.72 -55.01 -0.91
N SER A 3 21.34 -54.51 -2.04
CA SER A 3 21.53 -53.09 -2.39
C SER A 3 20.45 -52.31 -1.66
N CYS A 4 20.80 -51.60 -0.60
CA CYS A 4 19.98 -50.52 -0.08
C CYS A 4 20.11 -49.34 -1.07
N SER A 5 19.07 -49.11 -1.82
CA SER A 5 18.90 -47.82 -2.45
C SER A 5 18.39 -46.88 -1.35
N ASP A 6 19.26 -46.09 -0.77
CA ASP A 6 18.88 -44.90 -0.03
C ASP A 6 18.36 -43.89 -1.05
N ASP A 7 17.06 -43.91 -1.30
CA ASP A 7 16.36 -42.78 -1.88
C ASP A 7 16.27 -41.68 -0.80
N ASP A 8 17.42 -41.06 -0.53
CA ASP A 8 17.44 -39.77 0.17
C ASP A 8 16.89 -38.69 -0.76
N ASN A 9 15.59 -38.74 -1.00
CA ASN A 9 14.85 -37.61 -1.49
C ASN A 9 14.62 -36.63 -0.31
N ALA A 10 15.74 -36.14 0.24
CA ALA A 10 15.70 -35.07 1.22
C ALA A 10 15.11 -33.83 0.52
N THR A 11 13.89 -33.48 0.87
CA THR A 11 13.26 -32.25 0.41
C THR A 11 14.14 -31.07 0.80
N ALA A 12 14.68 -30.33 -0.17
CA ALA A 12 15.52 -29.18 0.09
C ALA A 12 14.79 -28.20 1.03
N LEU A 13 15.46 -27.77 2.09
CA LEU A 13 14.94 -26.76 3.01
C LEU A 13 15.06 -25.39 2.33
N LEU A 14 13.98 -24.64 2.27
CA LEU A 14 14.00 -23.25 1.86
C LEU A 14 12.91 -22.47 2.60
N GLN A 15 13.34 -21.45 3.34
CA GLN A 15 12.48 -20.51 4.04
C GLN A 15 12.97 -19.09 3.84
N ILE A 16 12.07 -18.12 3.90
CA ILE A 16 12.40 -16.69 3.85
C ILE A 16 11.80 -15.98 5.07
N ASP A 17 12.46 -14.91 5.53
CA ASP A 17 11.98 -14.07 6.62
C ASP A 17 12.16 -12.58 6.28
N PRO A 18 11.12 -11.76 6.27
CA PRO A 18 9.71 -12.11 6.47
C PRO A 18 9.14 -12.98 5.35
N SER A 19 8.24 -13.91 5.72
CA SER A 19 7.50 -14.77 4.79
C SER A 19 6.14 -14.18 4.35
N THR A 20 5.80 -13.00 4.88
CA THR A 20 4.57 -12.27 4.56
C THR A 20 4.75 -11.41 3.31
N ASP A 21 3.69 -11.30 2.52
CA ASP A 21 3.67 -10.43 1.34
C ASP A 21 4.09 -8.99 1.68
N LEU A 22 4.81 -8.35 0.78
CA LEU A 22 5.34 -6.99 0.95
C LEU A 22 4.39 -5.97 0.30
N VAL A 23 4.19 -4.86 0.99
CA VAL A 23 3.47 -3.71 0.44
C VAL A 23 4.39 -2.49 0.55
N PHE A 24 4.65 -1.84 -0.58
CA PHE A 24 5.34 -0.56 -0.66
C PHE A 24 4.34 0.57 -0.85
N GLU A 25 4.62 1.69 -0.21
CA GLU A 25 3.96 2.95 -0.53
C GLU A 25 4.43 3.47 -1.91
N ALA A 26 3.75 4.46 -2.47
CA ALA A 26 4.10 5.02 -3.77
C ALA A 26 5.55 5.53 -3.85
N VAL A 27 6.08 6.06 -2.75
CA VAL A 27 7.47 6.53 -2.66
C VAL A 27 8.50 5.42 -2.88
N GLY A 28 8.07 4.15 -2.83
CA GLY A 28 8.97 3.01 -2.95
C GLY A 28 9.80 2.74 -1.69
N GLY A 29 10.96 2.14 -1.88
CA GLY A 29 11.89 1.83 -0.80
C GLY A 29 12.54 0.47 -0.96
N THR A 30 13.28 0.03 0.06
CA THR A 30 14.00 -1.26 0.05
C THR A 30 13.64 -2.07 1.30
N ARG A 31 13.49 -3.37 1.13
CA ARG A 31 13.32 -4.36 2.20
C ARG A 31 14.37 -5.45 2.06
N THR A 32 14.94 -5.87 3.18
CA THR A 32 15.88 -6.99 3.24
C THR A 32 15.14 -8.25 3.67
N ILE A 33 15.41 -9.35 2.99
CA ILE A 33 14.81 -10.66 3.22
C ILE A 33 15.95 -11.64 3.53
N GLU A 34 15.81 -12.37 4.64
CA GLU A 34 16.70 -13.47 5.00
C GLU A 34 16.27 -14.75 4.27
N VAL A 35 17.25 -15.53 3.81
CA VAL A 35 17.04 -16.83 3.18
C VAL A 35 17.71 -17.91 4.04
N LYS A 36 16.92 -18.87 4.47
CA LYS A 36 17.37 -20.06 5.22
C LYS A 36 17.23 -21.29 4.34
N THR A 37 18.36 -21.88 3.97
CA THR A 37 18.39 -23.07 3.12
C THR A 37 19.56 -23.98 3.52
N ASP A 38 19.40 -25.29 3.29
CA ASP A 38 20.46 -26.29 3.40
C ASP A 38 21.25 -26.45 2.09
N GLN A 39 20.83 -25.73 1.04
CA GLN A 39 21.48 -25.78 -0.27
C GLN A 39 22.68 -24.82 -0.33
N ALA A 40 23.74 -25.24 -1.01
CA ALA A 40 24.95 -24.45 -1.18
C ALA A 40 24.72 -23.15 -1.97
N THR A 41 23.71 -23.12 -2.82
CA THR A 41 23.35 -21.96 -3.64
C THR A 41 21.83 -21.82 -3.75
N TRP A 42 21.39 -20.57 -3.92
CA TRP A 42 19.99 -20.24 -4.18
C TRP A 42 19.92 -19.09 -5.19
N GLN A 43 18.77 -18.89 -5.80
CA GLN A 43 18.52 -17.84 -6.79
C GLN A 43 17.27 -17.05 -6.37
N VAL A 44 17.19 -15.79 -6.82
CA VAL A 44 16.03 -14.94 -6.64
C VAL A 44 15.74 -14.19 -7.94
N GLU A 45 14.48 -14.14 -8.32
CA GLU A 45 14.00 -13.46 -9.53
C GLU A 45 12.69 -12.74 -9.25
N SER A 46 12.46 -11.64 -9.94
CA SER A 46 11.20 -10.91 -9.97
C SER A 46 10.60 -10.94 -11.37
N ASN A 47 9.28 -11.13 -11.46
CA ASN A 47 8.56 -11.11 -12.74
C ASN A 47 8.20 -9.67 -13.21
N GLN A 48 8.54 -8.63 -12.42
CA GLN A 48 8.25 -7.23 -12.72
C GLN A 48 9.49 -6.38 -12.68
N THR A 49 9.67 -5.53 -13.68
CA THR A 49 10.86 -4.65 -13.80
C THR A 49 10.91 -3.54 -12.76
N TRP A 50 9.75 -3.13 -12.21
CA TRP A 50 9.68 -2.12 -11.18
C TRP A 50 10.08 -2.64 -9.79
N CYS A 51 10.04 -3.97 -9.60
CA CYS A 51 10.40 -4.66 -8.37
C CYS A 51 11.76 -5.32 -8.57
N LYS A 52 12.82 -4.63 -8.17
CA LYS A 52 14.21 -5.12 -8.34
C LYS A 52 14.59 -6.00 -7.15
N VAL A 53 15.28 -7.10 -7.45
CA VAL A 53 15.80 -8.02 -6.44
C VAL A 53 17.29 -8.21 -6.64
N GLU A 54 18.05 -8.11 -5.56
CA GLU A 54 19.51 -8.27 -5.59
C GLU A 54 19.99 -9.06 -4.37
N LYS A 55 20.89 -10.02 -4.56
CA LYS A 55 21.54 -10.70 -3.44
C LYS A 55 22.48 -9.75 -2.74
N SER A 56 22.32 -9.62 -1.43
CA SER A 56 23.24 -8.84 -0.58
C SER A 56 24.43 -9.67 -0.11
N ASP A 57 24.16 -10.94 0.22
CA ASP A 57 25.16 -11.91 0.67
C ASP A 57 24.66 -13.36 0.44
N GLY A 58 25.30 -14.34 1.09
CA GLY A 58 24.92 -15.74 0.98
C GLY A 58 23.58 -16.11 1.60
N THR A 59 23.03 -15.24 2.44
CA THR A 59 21.83 -15.50 3.24
C THR A 59 20.77 -14.40 3.13
N HIS A 60 21.03 -13.32 2.39
CA HIS A 60 20.08 -12.21 2.26
C HIS A 60 19.97 -11.72 0.83
N PHE A 61 18.80 -11.20 0.51
CA PHE A 61 18.55 -10.39 -0.68
C PHE A 61 17.72 -9.16 -0.33
N THR A 62 17.79 -8.16 -1.19
CA THR A 62 16.95 -6.96 -1.10
C THR A 62 15.88 -6.98 -2.16
N VAL A 63 14.71 -6.46 -1.78
CA VAL A 63 13.62 -6.13 -2.69
C VAL A 63 13.50 -4.61 -2.70
N THR A 64 13.70 -4.01 -3.86
CA THR A 64 13.64 -2.55 -4.05
C THR A 64 12.53 -2.20 -5.03
N ALA A 65 11.62 -1.33 -4.57
CA ALA A 65 10.62 -0.70 -5.41
C ALA A 65 11.03 0.75 -5.69
N GLU A 66 11.07 1.14 -6.96
CA GLU A 66 11.24 2.54 -7.35
C GLU A 66 9.96 3.33 -7.08
N GLU A 67 10.06 4.66 -7.05
CA GLU A 67 8.89 5.53 -6.87
C GLU A 67 7.83 5.26 -7.95
N ASN A 68 6.59 5.10 -7.52
CA ASN A 68 5.43 5.06 -8.41
C ASN A 68 4.79 6.45 -8.47
N THR A 69 5.01 7.18 -9.54
CA THR A 69 4.44 8.53 -9.73
C THR A 69 3.01 8.50 -10.30
N ALA A 70 2.50 7.31 -10.65
CA ALA A 70 1.13 7.15 -11.13
C ALA A 70 0.14 7.07 -9.95
N SER A 71 -1.10 7.51 -10.18
CA SER A 71 -2.19 7.36 -9.21
C SER A 71 -2.58 5.89 -8.99
N GLU A 72 -2.41 5.07 -10.01
CA GLU A 72 -2.75 3.65 -9.97
C GLU A 72 -1.65 2.81 -9.32
N PRO A 73 -2.00 1.74 -8.60
CA PRO A 73 -1.02 0.77 -8.11
C PRO A 73 -0.25 0.11 -9.26
N LYS A 74 0.98 -0.29 -8.99
CA LYS A 74 1.73 -1.14 -9.93
C LYS A 74 1.09 -2.54 -10.03
N PRO A 75 1.20 -3.22 -11.19
CA PRO A 75 0.84 -4.64 -11.27
C PRO A 75 1.60 -5.44 -10.22
N GLN A 76 0.93 -6.36 -9.53
CA GLN A 76 1.56 -7.18 -8.49
C GLN A 76 2.81 -7.88 -9.01
N ALA A 77 3.91 -7.75 -8.29
CA ALA A 77 5.13 -8.48 -8.55
C ALA A 77 5.14 -9.81 -7.78
N VAL A 78 5.76 -10.80 -8.40
CA VAL A 78 6.02 -12.11 -7.81
C VAL A 78 7.52 -12.30 -7.77
N VAL A 79 8.08 -12.34 -6.56
CA VAL A 79 9.48 -12.67 -6.32
C VAL A 79 9.57 -14.15 -6.01
N THR A 80 10.38 -14.86 -6.78
CA THR A 80 10.58 -16.29 -6.66
C THR A 80 11.98 -16.56 -6.15
N VAL A 81 12.09 -17.29 -5.04
CA VAL A 81 13.36 -17.78 -4.49
C VAL A 81 13.42 -19.28 -4.71
N THR A 82 14.53 -19.78 -5.27
CA THR A 82 14.75 -21.19 -5.55
C THR A 82 16.06 -21.67 -4.93
N ALA A 83 16.04 -22.86 -4.34
CA ALA A 83 17.22 -23.53 -3.80
C ALA A 83 17.11 -25.04 -4.04
N GLY A 84 17.93 -25.58 -4.94
CA GLY A 84 17.79 -26.96 -5.40
C GLY A 84 16.41 -27.18 -6.04
N THR A 85 15.64 -28.09 -5.47
CA THR A 85 14.25 -28.38 -5.91
C THR A 85 13.19 -27.59 -5.15
N ALA A 86 13.56 -26.88 -4.07
CA ALA A 86 12.66 -26.08 -3.28
C ALA A 86 12.42 -24.69 -3.89
N GLN A 87 11.21 -24.19 -3.76
CA GLN A 87 10.81 -22.88 -4.23
C GLN A 87 9.89 -22.19 -3.20
N VAL A 88 10.12 -20.90 -3.00
CA VAL A 88 9.25 -20.03 -2.20
C VAL A 88 8.90 -18.79 -3.02
N VAL A 89 7.65 -18.35 -2.91
CA VAL A 89 7.13 -17.19 -3.62
C VAL A 89 6.74 -16.11 -2.62
N LEU A 90 7.13 -14.87 -2.92
CA LEU A 90 6.79 -13.67 -2.17
C LEU A 90 6.07 -12.69 -3.11
N LYS A 91 4.86 -12.29 -2.74
CA LYS A 91 4.12 -11.27 -3.49
C LYS A 91 4.52 -9.89 -3.02
N VAL A 92 4.62 -8.98 -3.96
CA VAL A 92 5.00 -7.58 -3.70
C VAL A 92 4.00 -6.67 -4.41
N ASP A 93 3.37 -5.82 -3.62
CA ASP A 93 2.45 -4.79 -4.09
C ASP A 93 3.07 -3.41 -3.89
N GLN A 94 2.77 -2.48 -4.79
CA GLN A 94 3.10 -1.07 -4.62
C GLN A 94 1.88 -0.22 -4.91
N LYS A 95 1.55 0.63 -3.94
CA LYS A 95 0.45 1.58 -4.07
C LYS A 95 0.76 2.65 -5.13
N GLY A 96 -0.29 3.20 -5.73
CA GLY A 96 -0.18 4.44 -6.48
C GLY A 96 0.00 5.64 -5.54
N THR A 97 0.37 6.77 -6.12
CA THR A 97 0.27 8.03 -5.40
C THR A 97 -1.18 8.22 -4.99
N ALA A 98 -1.43 8.48 -3.70
CA ALA A 98 -2.75 8.99 -3.33
C ALA A 98 -3.02 10.17 -4.26
N THR A 99 -4.11 10.13 -5.01
CA THR A 99 -4.54 11.33 -5.75
C THR A 99 -4.60 12.43 -4.70
N PRO A 100 -3.78 13.50 -4.81
CA PRO A 100 -3.94 14.60 -3.88
C PRO A 100 -5.42 14.96 -3.95
N PRO A 101 -6.09 15.24 -2.83
CA PRO A 101 -7.41 15.86 -2.90
C PRO A 101 -7.22 17.02 -3.84
N LEU A 102 -8.01 17.09 -4.91
CA LEU A 102 -7.86 18.02 -6.05
C LEU A 102 -7.36 19.37 -5.51
N ALA A 103 -6.05 19.60 -5.63
CA ALA A 103 -5.40 20.76 -5.08
C ALA A 103 -5.98 21.95 -5.85
N GLY A 104 -6.94 22.65 -5.24
CA GLY A 104 -7.58 23.80 -5.85
C GLY A 104 -9.10 23.78 -5.94
N THR A 105 -9.79 22.66 -5.69
CA THR A 105 -11.26 22.73 -5.63
C THR A 105 -11.68 23.47 -4.36
N THR A 106 -12.20 24.66 -4.54
CA THR A 106 -12.82 25.45 -3.45
C THR A 106 -14.33 25.31 -3.54
N PHE A 107 -14.99 25.51 -2.41
CA PHE A 107 -16.45 25.47 -2.34
C PHE A 107 -16.98 26.83 -1.91
N GLU A 108 -17.91 27.36 -2.66
CA GLU A 108 -18.71 28.48 -2.22
C GLU A 108 -19.95 27.95 -1.53
N ILE A 109 -20.12 28.26 -0.24
CA ILE A 109 -21.25 27.82 0.56
C ILE A 109 -22.12 29.04 0.85
N THR A 110 -23.34 29.00 0.37
CA THR A 110 -24.35 30.03 0.63
C THR A 110 -25.48 29.45 1.49
N LEU A 111 -25.75 30.07 2.61
CA LEU A 111 -26.86 29.75 3.47
C LEU A 111 -28.01 30.70 3.19
N GLY A 112 -29.22 30.18 3.00
CA GLY A 112 -30.44 30.96 2.94
C GLY A 112 -30.90 31.40 4.33
N GLU A 113 -32.02 32.13 4.37
CA GLU A 113 -32.64 32.53 5.65
C GLU A 113 -33.11 31.30 6.43
N PRO A 114 -32.75 31.20 7.73
CA PRO A 114 -33.17 30.09 8.55
C PRO A 114 -34.71 30.12 8.75
N THR A 115 -35.30 28.94 8.72
CA THR A 115 -36.72 28.73 9.06
C THR A 115 -36.85 27.89 10.33
N PRO A 116 -38.02 27.81 10.98
CA PRO A 116 -38.17 26.94 12.15
C PRO A 116 -37.88 25.45 11.88
N THR A 117 -37.90 25.03 10.62
CA THR A 117 -37.74 23.64 10.20
C THR A 117 -36.42 23.36 9.45
N GLY A 118 -35.63 24.41 9.18
CA GLY A 118 -34.33 24.19 8.49
C GLY A 118 -33.80 25.44 7.82
N VAL A 119 -32.70 25.27 7.12
CA VAL A 119 -32.05 26.29 6.29
C VAL A 119 -31.71 25.70 4.93
N ASN A 120 -31.90 26.49 3.88
CA ASN A 120 -31.41 26.11 2.56
C ASN A 120 -29.92 26.38 2.45
N MET A 121 -29.18 25.38 1.99
CA MET A 121 -27.75 25.48 1.74
C MET A 121 -27.45 25.22 0.27
N LYS A 122 -26.67 26.08 -0.34
CA LYS A 122 -26.16 25.91 -1.69
C LYS A 122 -24.64 25.73 -1.59
N VAL A 123 -24.10 24.64 -2.15
CA VAL A 123 -22.68 24.37 -2.25
C VAL A 123 -22.31 24.35 -3.72
N VAL A 124 -21.35 25.19 -4.12
CA VAL A 124 -20.87 25.27 -5.49
C VAL A 124 -19.37 24.98 -5.48
N PRO A 125 -18.93 23.88 -6.09
CA PRO A 125 -17.51 23.62 -6.27
C PRO A 125 -16.95 24.53 -7.36
N SER A 126 -15.67 24.90 -7.25
CA SER A 126 -14.94 25.61 -8.32
C SER A 126 -14.63 24.72 -9.53
N ASP A 127 -14.69 23.40 -9.35
CA ASP A 127 -14.52 22.38 -10.37
C ASP A 127 -15.78 21.52 -10.43
N ASN A 128 -16.51 21.61 -11.54
CA ASN A 128 -17.78 20.87 -11.72
C ASN A 128 -17.58 19.39 -12.01
N ASP A 129 -16.37 18.94 -12.35
CA ASP A 129 -16.04 17.54 -12.59
C ASP A 129 -15.56 16.84 -11.31
N ALA A 130 -15.38 17.59 -10.22
CA ALA A 130 -14.97 17.03 -8.95
C ALA A 130 -16.08 16.19 -8.30
N VAL A 131 -15.71 15.00 -7.85
CA VAL A 131 -16.58 14.16 -7.01
C VAL A 131 -16.34 14.50 -5.55
N TYR A 132 -17.38 14.89 -4.85
CA TYR A 132 -17.31 15.24 -3.42
C TYR A 132 -18.49 14.68 -2.64
N TYR A 133 -18.24 14.52 -1.35
CA TYR A 133 -19.28 14.14 -0.39
C TYR A 133 -19.50 15.29 0.57
N TYR A 134 -20.75 15.47 0.98
CA TYR A 134 -21.07 16.37 2.07
C TYR A 134 -21.97 15.65 3.07
N ASP A 135 -21.88 16.06 4.32
CA ASP A 135 -22.74 15.60 5.38
C ASP A 135 -23.09 16.77 6.29
N VAL A 136 -24.21 16.70 6.96
CA VAL A 136 -24.69 17.72 7.88
C VAL A 136 -24.83 17.10 9.26
N LEU A 137 -23.95 17.51 10.16
CA LEU A 137 -23.96 17.05 11.55
C LEU A 137 -24.51 18.15 12.48
N SER A 138 -25.21 17.72 13.53
CA SER A 138 -25.56 18.67 14.60
C SER A 138 -24.30 19.12 15.34
N LYS A 139 -24.30 20.39 15.81
CA LYS A 139 -23.20 20.91 16.63
C LYS A 139 -22.89 20.00 17.83
N GLN A 140 -23.91 19.38 18.41
CA GLN A 140 -23.75 18.47 19.54
C GLN A 140 -22.89 17.23 19.18
N ILE A 141 -23.13 16.63 17.99
CA ILE A 141 -22.34 15.49 17.51
C ILE A 141 -20.92 15.93 17.21
N LEU A 142 -20.77 17.11 16.60
CA LEU A 142 -19.45 17.67 16.29
C LEU A 142 -18.62 17.90 17.57
N ASP A 143 -19.22 18.50 18.59
CA ASP A 143 -18.54 18.79 19.86
C ASP A 143 -18.18 17.51 20.64
N GLN A 144 -18.94 16.43 20.49
CA GLN A 144 -18.66 15.14 21.13
C GLN A 144 -17.49 14.39 20.49
N HIS A 145 -17.32 14.51 19.19
CA HIS A 145 -16.29 13.78 18.45
C HIS A 145 -14.99 14.57 18.19
N HIS A 146 -15.02 15.88 18.36
CA HIS A 146 -13.91 16.79 18.08
C HIS A 146 -13.60 17.74 19.23
N SER A 147 -13.38 17.19 20.41
CA SER A 147 -12.99 17.99 21.59
C SER A 147 -11.61 18.67 21.50
N GLY A 148 -10.91 18.54 20.38
CA GLY A 148 -9.57 19.07 20.13
C GLY A 148 -9.48 20.28 19.19
N GLY A 149 -10.61 20.85 18.77
CA GLY A 149 -10.62 21.98 17.83
C GLY A 149 -10.43 21.56 16.37
N TYR A 150 -10.95 22.37 15.46
CA TYR A 150 -10.74 22.23 14.02
C TYR A 150 -9.27 22.47 13.67
N ASP A 151 -8.56 21.48 13.20
CA ASP A 151 -7.27 21.72 12.54
C ASP A 151 -7.54 22.16 11.08
N THR A 152 -7.54 23.46 10.88
CA THR A 152 -7.70 24.07 9.55
C THR A 152 -6.43 23.99 8.69
N THR A 153 -5.34 23.43 9.22
CA THR A 153 -4.06 23.32 8.50
C THR A 153 -3.95 22.06 7.65
N GLN A 154 -4.78 21.07 7.91
CA GLN A 154 -4.92 19.90 7.05
C GLN A 154 -6.11 20.14 6.11
N ASN A 155 -5.86 20.47 4.85
CA ASN A 155 -6.84 20.56 3.77
C ASN A 155 -7.56 19.22 3.49
N GLN A 156 -7.76 18.41 4.48
CA GLN A 156 -8.67 17.28 4.42
C GLN A 156 -10.04 17.80 4.83
N TYR A 157 -10.78 18.34 3.86
CA TYR A 157 -12.20 18.48 4.00
C TYR A 157 -12.84 17.09 4.12
N ARG A 158 -12.77 16.52 5.29
CA ARG A 158 -13.93 15.83 5.78
C ARG A 158 -14.89 16.97 6.15
N GLY A 159 -15.68 17.38 5.19
CA GLY A 159 -16.67 18.43 5.41
C GLY A 159 -17.74 17.94 6.34
N TYR A 160 -17.49 18.11 7.62
CA TYR A 160 -18.55 18.08 8.61
C TYR A 160 -19.08 19.50 8.70
N ILE A 161 -20.25 19.73 8.18
CA ILE A 161 -21.00 20.97 8.38
C ILE A 161 -21.95 20.75 9.57
#